data_c7614e78f8be5e5e03e29339c28057a0
#
_entry.id   c7614e78f8be5e5e03e29339c28057a0
#
_cell.length_a   1.000
_cell.length_b   1.000
_cell.length_c   1.000
_cell.angle_alpha   90.00
_cell.angle_beta   90.00
_cell.angle_gamma   90.00
#
_symmetry.space_group_name_H-M   'P 1'
#
loop_
_entity.id
_entity.type
_entity.pdbx_description
1 polymer ?
#
loop_
_entity_poly.entity_id
_entity_poly.type
_entity_poly.pdbx_seq_one_letter_code
_entity_poly.pdbx_strand_id
1 'polypeptide(L)'
;MSSSPVAEPDASAAPASSQAEGSVVEARRALVIGASSGMGAALVRQLCREGYAVAGLARSGDKLEQLATECAPLCEESGGALHTHVHDVASTDEVPELFERVVRELDGLDLVVFAAGIMPKVGPEEYDTEKDLSMLAVNLGGAIAWCNPVANYFRRQRAGTLVGISSVAGDRGRRGAPVYGATKAGLNTYFESLRNRLSESGVRVVTIKPGFVATRMTEGMDGLFWLISAEEAAARILAAARAGTQVRYVPRQWWLLLTVIRSIPSFLFRKLNV
;
A
#
# COMPACT_ATOMS: atom_id res chain seq x y z
N MET A 1 -84.05 4.73 -10.95
CA MET A 1 -84.29 4.14 -12.26
C MET A 1 -83.00 3.63 -12.81
N SER A 2 -82.94 2.35 -13.00
CA SER A 2 -82.01 1.54 -13.76
C SER A 2 -80.51 1.83 -13.64
N SER A 3 -79.89 1.11 -12.73
CA SER A 3 -78.40 0.85 -12.68
C SER A 3 -78.06 -0.38 -13.51
N SER A 4 -77.12 -0.26 -14.40
CA SER A 4 -76.53 -1.41 -15.09
C SER A 4 -75.17 -1.66 -14.52
N PRO A 5 -74.70 -2.91 -14.36
CA PRO A 5 -73.40 -3.25 -13.77
C PRO A 5 -72.30 -3.22 -14.79
N VAL A 6 -71.15 -2.74 -14.38
CA VAL A 6 -69.86 -2.76 -15.12
C VAL A 6 -69.16 -4.10 -14.85
N ALA A 7 -68.81 -4.79 -15.88
CA ALA A 7 -68.08 -6.07 -15.85
C ALA A 7 -66.59 -5.83 -15.53
N GLU A 8 -65.99 -6.65 -14.64
CA GLU A 8 -64.57 -6.78 -14.37
C GLU A 8 -63.88 -7.49 -15.57
N PRO A 9 -62.68 -7.06 -15.93
CA PRO A 9 -61.81 -7.85 -16.82
C PRO A 9 -60.86 -8.75 -16.03
N ASP A 10 -60.81 -9.96 -16.50
CA ASP A 10 -60.04 -11.13 -16.14
C ASP A 10 -58.54 -10.85 -16.05
N ALA A 11 -57.90 -11.24 -14.94
CA ALA A 11 -56.48 -11.15 -14.70
C ALA A 11 -55.80 -12.44 -15.19
N SER A 12 -55.39 -12.45 -16.47
CA SER A 12 -54.52 -13.49 -17.01
C SER A 12 -53.06 -13.22 -16.68
N ALA A 13 -52.47 -14.11 -15.88
CA ALA A 13 -51.10 -14.09 -15.42
C ALA A 13 -50.10 -14.24 -16.58
N ALA A 14 -49.16 -13.32 -16.68
CA ALA A 14 -47.92 -13.48 -17.44
C ALA A 14 -46.79 -14.02 -16.52
N PRO A 15 -45.96 -14.98 -16.99
CA PRO A 15 -44.88 -15.49 -16.14
C PRO A 15 -43.74 -14.47 -16.01
N ALA A 16 -43.37 -14.19 -14.79
CA ALA A 16 -42.18 -13.41 -14.46
C ALA A 16 -40.92 -14.20 -14.89
N SER A 17 -40.31 -13.77 -15.94
CA SER A 17 -38.95 -14.18 -16.28
C SER A 17 -37.98 -13.54 -15.29
N SER A 18 -37.57 -14.30 -14.26
CA SER A 18 -36.46 -13.93 -13.42
C SER A 18 -35.16 -14.05 -14.24
N GLN A 19 -34.74 -12.96 -14.84
CA GLN A 19 -33.36 -12.83 -15.27
C GLN A 19 -32.54 -12.62 -14.00
N ALA A 20 -31.81 -13.67 -13.61
CA ALA A 20 -30.72 -13.55 -12.67
C ALA A 20 -29.65 -12.67 -13.35
N GLU A 21 -29.70 -11.36 -13.06
CA GLU A 21 -28.58 -10.47 -13.33
C GLU A 21 -27.41 -10.97 -12.49
N GLY A 22 -26.53 -11.75 -13.12
CA GLY A 22 -25.22 -12.03 -12.55
C GLY A 22 -24.54 -10.71 -12.32
N SER A 23 -24.38 -10.29 -11.07
CA SER A 23 -23.59 -9.15 -10.70
C SER A 23 -22.18 -9.38 -11.24
N VAL A 24 -21.82 -8.68 -12.29
CA VAL A 24 -20.42 -8.59 -12.73
C VAL A 24 -19.67 -7.98 -11.56
N VAL A 25 -18.97 -8.80 -10.81
CA VAL A 25 -18.06 -8.32 -9.76
C VAL A 25 -16.98 -7.55 -10.49
N GLU A 26 -17.05 -6.22 -10.41
CA GLU A 26 -16.07 -5.34 -11.05
C GLU A 26 -14.68 -5.71 -10.53
N ALA A 27 -13.79 -6.12 -11.42
CA ALA A 27 -12.45 -6.60 -11.06
C ALA A 27 -11.69 -5.48 -10.34
N ARG A 28 -11.28 -5.73 -9.10
CA ARG A 28 -10.48 -4.80 -8.31
C ARG A 28 -9.04 -4.81 -8.78
N ARG A 29 -8.43 -3.63 -8.98
CA ARG A 29 -7.13 -3.45 -9.61
C ARG A 29 -6.15 -2.81 -8.63
N ALA A 30 -4.98 -3.40 -8.49
CA ALA A 30 -3.99 -2.95 -7.53
C ALA A 30 -2.59 -2.85 -8.14
N LEU A 31 -1.84 -1.82 -7.73
CA LEU A 31 -0.43 -1.65 -8.03
C LEU A 31 0.36 -1.73 -6.72
N VAL A 32 1.35 -2.64 -6.65
CA VAL A 32 2.26 -2.78 -5.52
C VAL A 32 3.69 -2.45 -5.96
N ILE A 33 4.23 -1.35 -5.46
CA ILE A 33 5.58 -0.89 -5.76
C ILE A 33 6.51 -1.35 -4.64
N GLY A 34 7.50 -2.21 -4.96
CA GLY A 34 8.33 -2.93 -4.00
C GLY A 34 7.82 -4.35 -3.74
N ALA A 35 7.32 -5.04 -4.78
CA ALA A 35 6.63 -6.32 -4.71
C ALA A 35 7.52 -7.54 -4.43
N SER A 36 8.85 -7.45 -4.62
CA SER A 36 9.73 -8.64 -4.69
C SER A 36 10.06 -9.30 -3.35
N SER A 37 9.69 -8.72 -2.21
CA SER A 37 10.03 -9.28 -0.90
C SER A 37 9.21 -8.69 0.24
N GLY A 38 9.29 -9.32 1.42
CA GLY A 38 8.72 -8.81 2.66
C GLY A 38 7.23 -8.45 2.56
N MET A 39 6.86 -7.29 3.09
CA MET A 39 5.46 -6.83 3.08
C MET A 39 4.88 -6.66 1.68
N GLY A 40 5.68 -6.20 0.69
CA GLY A 40 5.21 -6.04 -0.68
C GLY A 40 4.82 -7.37 -1.34
N ALA A 41 5.66 -8.40 -1.21
CA ALA A 41 5.34 -9.74 -1.73
C ALA A 41 4.12 -10.36 -1.02
N ALA A 42 4.05 -10.20 0.31
CA ALA A 42 2.89 -10.67 1.08
C ALA A 42 1.59 -9.96 0.66
N LEU A 43 1.65 -8.66 0.39
CA LEU A 43 0.51 -7.90 -0.15
C LEU A 43 0.05 -8.43 -1.51
N VAL A 44 1.00 -8.67 -2.44
CA VAL A 44 0.68 -9.24 -3.76
C VAL A 44 -0.02 -10.58 -3.62
N ARG A 45 0.55 -11.54 -2.83
CA ARG A 45 -0.08 -12.85 -2.61
C ARG A 45 -1.48 -12.73 -2.04
N GLN A 46 -1.70 -11.83 -1.08
CA GLN A 46 -3.03 -11.65 -0.49
C GLN A 46 -4.01 -11.04 -1.48
N LEU A 47 -3.61 -10.04 -2.26
CA LEU A 47 -4.45 -9.43 -3.29
C LEU A 47 -4.83 -10.43 -4.39
N CYS A 48 -3.87 -11.28 -4.83
CA CYS A 48 -4.16 -12.38 -5.76
C CYS A 48 -5.19 -13.36 -5.19
N ARG A 49 -5.06 -13.79 -3.92
CA ARG A 49 -6.08 -14.65 -3.26
C ARG A 49 -7.45 -14.01 -3.20
N GLU A 50 -7.52 -12.70 -3.16
CA GLU A 50 -8.78 -11.94 -3.10
C GLU A 50 -9.35 -11.56 -4.47
N GLY A 51 -8.78 -12.09 -5.57
CA GLY A 51 -9.28 -11.91 -6.93
C GLY A 51 -8.97 -10.54 -7.54
N TYR A 52 -7.92 -9.86 -7.07
CA TYR A 52 -7.48 -8.62 -7.70
C TYR A 52 -6.69 -8.90 -8.99
N ALA A 53 -6.82 -8.02 -9.98
CA ALA A 53 -5.80 -7.84 -11.00
C ALA A 53 -4.68 -6.97 -10.40
N VAL A 54 -3.47 -7.53 -10.28
CA VAL A 54 -2.34 -6.91 -9.57
C VAL A 54 -1.21 -6.62 -10.54
N ALA A 55 -0.64 -5.41 -10.50
CA ALA A 55 0.67 -5.12 -11.05
C ALA A 55 1.69 -5.07 -9.91
N GLY A 56 2.76 -5.87 -9.99
CA GLY A 56 3.84 -5.94 -9.03
C GLY A 56 5.14 -5.39 -9.60
N LEU A 57 5.70 -4.34 -8.99
CA LEU A 57 6.95 -3.70 -9.45
C LEU A 57 8.08 -3.91 -8.47
N ALA A 58 9.27 -4.27 -8.96
CA ALA A 58 10.50 -4.32 -8.18
C ALA A 58 11.74 -4.38 -9.10
N ARG A 59 12.94 -4.17 -8.51
CA ARG A 59 14.21 -4.24 -9.24
C ARG A 59 14.65 -5.66 -9.61
N SER A 60 14.27 -6.66 -8.81
CA SER A 60 14.75 -8.04 -8.89
C SER A 60 13.82 -8.86 -9.78
N GLY A 61 14.19 -9.05 -11.05
CA GLY A 61 13.44 -9.86 -12.01
C GLY A 61 13.21 -11.28 -11.50
N ASP A 62 14.28 -11.97 -11.09
CA ASP A 62 14.20 -13.35 -10.58
C ASP A 62 13.17 -13.53 -9.45
N LYS A 63 13.11 -12.54 -8.54
CA LYS A 63 12.14 -12.59 -7.43
C LYS A 63 10.72 -12.27 -7.86
N LEU A 64 10.56 -11.46 -8.90
CA LEU A 64 9.24 -11.22 -9.48
C LEU A 64 8.74 -12.45 -10.22
N GLU A 65 9.60 -13.18 -10.94
CA GLU A 65 9.29 -14.44 -11.60
C GLU A 65 8.92 -15.53 -10.57
N GLN A 66 9.68 -15.64 -9.48
CA GLN A 66 9.33 -16.51 -8.37
C GLN A 66 7.95 -16.16 -7.78
N LEU A 67 7.71 -14.88 -7.51
CA LEU A 67 6.42 -14.40 -7.00
C LEU A 67 5.27 -14.69 -7.96
N ALA A 68 5.49 -14.51 -9.28
CA ALA A 68 4.50 -14.83 -10.30
C ALA A 68 4.16 -16.32 -10.29
N THR A 69 5.16 -17.19 -10.20
CA THR A 69 4.98 -18.64 -10.08
C THR A 69 4.18 -19.03 -8.83
N GLU A 70 4.50 -18.42 -7.68
CA GLU A 70 3.77 -18.64 -6.43
C GLU A 70 2.32 -18.14 -6.47
N CYS A 71 2.07 -17.05 -7.20
CA CYS A 71 0.72 -16.46 -7.29
C CYS A 71 -0.15 -17.07 -8.38
N ALA A 72 0.40 -17.78 -9.37
CA ALA A 72 -0.37 -18.35 -10.46
C ALA A 72 -1.55 -19.21 -9.98
N PRO A 73 -1.39 -20.20 -9.07
CA PRO A 73 -2.51 -20.99 -8.57
C PRO A 73 -3.51 -20.14 -7.75
N LEU A 74 -3.06 -19.10 -7.05
CA LEU A 74 -3.93 -18.20 -6.29
C LEU A 74 -4.84 -17.38 -7.21
N CYS A 75 -4.27 -16.90 -8.33
CA CYS A 75 -5.02 -16.16 -9.34
C CYS A 75 -6.01 -17.07 -10.08
N GLU A 76 -5.61 -18.31 -10.42
CA GLU A 76 -6.49 -19.27 -11.07
C GLU A 76 -7.72 -19.61 -10.20
N GLU A 77 -7.52 -19.82 -8.90
CA GLU A 77 -8.59 -20.12 -7.95
C GLU A 77 -9.54 -18.93 -7.73
N SER A 78 -8.98 -17.71 -7.66
CA SER A 78 -9.74 -16.50 -7.30
C SER A 78 -10.31 -15.72 -8.47
N GLY A 79 -9.89 -16.02 -9.72
CA GLY A 79 -10.18 -15.21 -10.90
C GLY A 79 -9.37 -13.91 -10.98
N GLY A 80 -8.30 -13.77 -10.17
CA GLY A 80 -7.39 -12.64 -10.22
C GLY A 80 -6.31 -12.77 -11.32
N ALA A 81 -5.39 -11.81 -11.36
CA ALA A 81 -4.23 -11.83 -12.26
C ALA A 81 -3.03 -11.16 -11.62
N LEU A 82 -1.81 -11.56 -12.03
CA LEU A 82 -0.58 -10.87 -11.64
C LEU A 82 0.25 -10.54 -12.88
N HIS A 83 0.55 -9.25 -13.04
CA HIS A 83 1.49 -8.71 -14.01
C HIS A 83 2.73 -8.20 -13.26
N THR A 84 3.93 -8.47 -13.77
CA THR A 84 5.17 -8.06 -13.10
C THR A 84 6.00 -7.16 -13.99
N HIS A 85 6.60 -6.12 -13.38
CA HIS A 85 7.46 -5.17 -14.08
C HIS A 85 8.77 -4.98 -13.33
N VAL A 86 9.88 -5.17 -14.03
CA VAL A 86 11.21 -4.84 -13.48
C VAL A 86 11.41 -3.33 -13.59
N HIS A 87 11.61 -2.68 -12.44
CA HIS A 87 11.83 -1.23 -12.38
C HIS A 87 12.55 -0.84 -11.08
N ASP A 88 13.52 0.05 -11.17
CA ASP A 88 14.12 0.70 -10.00
C ASP A 88 13.35 2.01 -9.71
N VAL A 89 12.78 2.12 -8.53
CA VAL A 89 12.03 3.33 -8.13
C VAL A 89 12.89 4.61 -8.10
N ALA A 90 14.23 4.48 -8.12
CA ALA A 90 15.16 5.59 -8.24
C ALA A 90 15.29 6.09 -9.69
N SER A 91 14.92 5.30 -10.71
CA SER A 91 14.81 5.70 -12.13
C SER A 91 13.52 6.50 -12.34
N THR A 92 13.48 7.72 -11.83
CA THR A 92 12.24 8.52 -11.74
C THR A 92 11.71 9.03 -13.07
N ASP A 93 12.55 9.13 -14.07
CA ASP A 93 12.25 9.52 -15.45
C ASP A 93 11.42 8.48 -16.21
N GLU A 94 11.55 7.19 -15.87
CA GLU A 94 10.78 6.09 -16.46
C GLU A 94 9.33 6.00 -15.89
N VAL A 95 9.08 6.60 -14.73
CA VAL A 95 7.83 6.41 -13.97
C VAL A 95 6.58 6.83 -14.77
N PRO A 96 6.53 7.98 -15.46
CA PRO A 96 5.31 8.39 -16.15
C PRO A 96 4.85 7.38 -17.21
N GLU A 97 5.77 6.90 -18.05
CA GLU A 97 5.45 5.93 -19.10
C GLU A 97 5.06 4.57 -18.54
N LEU A 98 5.80 4.09 -17.53
CA LEU A 98 5.51 2.82 -16.88
C LEU A 98 4.16 2.86 -16.13
N PHE A 99 3.84 3.97 -15.47
CA PHE A 99 2.55 4.14 -14.81
C PHE A 99 1.37 4.06 -15.80
N GLU A 100 1.48 4.74 -16.93
CA GLU A 100 0.44 4.68 -17.99
C GLU A 100 0.29 3.27 -18.58
N ARG A 101 1.41 2.54 -18.73
CA ARG A 101 1.40 1.14 -19.19
C ARG A 101 0.65 0.26 -18.20
N VAL A 102 0.95 0.37 -16.91
CA VAL A 102 0.28 -0.39 -15.84
C VAL A 102 -1.22 -0.10 -15.80
N VAL A 103 -1.62 1.17 -15.91
CA VAL A 103 -3.05 1.54 -15.93
C VAL A 103 -3.78 0.94 -17.12
N ARG A 104 -3.16 0.93 -18.31
CA ARG A 104 -3.75 0.29 -19.50
C ARG A 104 -3.85 -1.21 -19.37
N GLU A 105 -2.81 -1.87 -18.83
CA GLU A 105 -2.74 -3.32 -18.65
C GLU A 105 -3.79 -3.83 -17.66
N LEU A 106 -4.05 -3.09 -16.59
CA LEU A 106 -5.06 -3.42 -15.59
C LEU A 106 -6.47 -2.92 -15.95
N ASP A 107 -6.63 -2.20 -17.05
CA ASP A 107 -7.88 -1.50 -17.42
C ASP A 107 -8.39 -0.58 -16.29
N GLY A 108 -7.47 0.14 -15.66
CA GLY A 108 -7.75 1.08 -14.57
C GLY A 108 -6.97 0.79 -13.28
N LEU A 109 -7.30 1.50 -12.19
CA LEU A 109 -6.58 1.35 -10.93
C LEU A 109 -7.45 1.81 -9.75
N ASP A 110 -7.48 1.00 -8.67
CA ASP A 110 -8.30 1.25 -7.48
C ASP A 110 -7.47 1.38 -6.21
N LEU A 111 -6.34 0.64 -6.15
CA LEU A 111 -5.44 0.60 -5.00
C LEU A 111 -3.98 0.72 -5.45
N VAL A 112 -3.23 1.62 -4.83
CA VAL A 112 -1.77 1.67 -4.98
C VAL A 112 -1.11 1.56 -3.62
N VAL A 113 -0.13 0.67 -3.51
CA VAL A 113 0.69 0.51 -2.30
C VAL A 113 2.15 0.81 -2.64
N PHE A 114 2.68 1.90 -2.10
CA PHE A 114 4.10 2.17 -2.13
C PHE A 114 4.78 1.48 -0.94
N ALA A 115 5.40 0.34 -1.20
CA ALA A 115 6.08 -0.51 -0.22
C ALA A 115 7.61 -0.57 -0.45
N ALA A 116 8.12 0.07 -1.50
CA ALA A 116 9.56 0.11 -1.75
C ALA A 116 10.31 0.87 -0.66
N GLY A 117 11.48 0.35 -0.30
CA GLY A 117 12.34 0.99 0.67
C GLY A 117 13.58 0.14 0.98
N ILE A 118 14.64 0.82 1.34
CA ILE A 118 15.91 0.22 1.77
C ILE A 118 16.32 0.77 3.12
N MET A 119 17.04 -0.05 3.87
CA MET A 119 17.70 0.32 5.12
C MET A 119 19.04 -0.45 5.18
N PRO A 120 20.08 0.02 4.51
CA PRO A 120 21.41 -0.55 4.64
C PRO A 120 21.88 -0.48 6.09
N LYS A 121 22.68 -1.45 6.52
CA LYS A 121 23.28 -1.42 7.86
C LYS A 121 24.23 -0.23 7.95
N VAL A 122 24.04 0.58 9.00
CA VAL A 122 24.88 1.76 9.32
C VAL A 122 25.44 1.56 10.71
N GLY A 123 26.75 1.66 10.87
CA GLY A 123 27.43 1.58 12.15
C GLY A 123 27.14 2.81 13.04
N PRO A 124 27.33 2.70 14.36
CA PRO A 124 27.02 3.81 15.30
C PRO A 124 27.78 5.12 15.04
N GLU A 125 28.96 5.02 14.44
CA GLU A 125 29.86 6.14 14.12
C GLU A 125 30.10 6.27 12.61
N GLU A 126 29.27 5.60 11.79
CA GLU A 126 29.39 5.63 10.33
C GLU A 126 28.61 6.81 9.77
N TYR A 127 29.28 7.61 8.94
CA TYR A 127 28.71 8.70 8.15
C TYR A 127 29.04 8.47 6.69
N ASP A 128 28.18 7.76 5.98
CA ASP A 128 28.36 7.35 4.59
C ASP A 128 27.34 8.07 3.70
N THR A 129 27.79 9.10 3.00
CA THR A 129 26.94 9.94 2.16
C THR A 129 26.31 9.16 1.01
N GLU A 130 27.00 8.16 0.43
CA GLU A 130 26.45 7.37 -0.68
C GLU A 130 25.27 6.50 -0.21
N LYS A 131 25.43 5.79 0.92
CA LYS A 131 24.33 5.05 1.55
C LYS A 131 23.16 5.96 1.89
N ASP A 132 23.44 7.13 2.45
CA ASP A 132 22.42 8.10 2.87
C ASP A 132 21.64 8.64 1.68
N LEU A 133 22.32 9.04 0.61
CA LEU A 133 21.67 9.52 -0.61
C LEU A 133 20.90 8.40 -1.33
N SER A 134 21.40 7.15 -1.29
CA SER A 134 20.65 6.02 -1.84
C SER A 134 19.32 5.77 -1.10
N MET A 135 19.32 5.92 0.24
CA MET A 135 18.07 5.86 1.02
C MET A 135 17.11 6.98 0.66
N LEU A 136 17.60 8.21 0.49
CA LEU A 136 16.76 9.34 0.05
C LEU A 136 16.16 9.10 -1.33
N ALA A 137 16.98 8.65 -2.29
CA ALA A 137 16.54 8.38 -3.65
C ALA A 137 15.43 7.31 -3.69
N VAL A 138 15.62 6.18 -3.01
CA VAL A 138 14.67 5.07 -3.03
C VAL A 138 13.45 5.34 -2.14
N ASN A 139 13.68 5.70 -0.86
CA ASN A 139 12.59 5.73 0.13
C ASN A 139 11.69 6.96 -0.01
N LEU A 140 12.24 8.11 -0.41
CA LEU A 140 11.49 9.36 -0.51
C LEU A 140 11.37 9.84 -1.96
N GLY A 141 12.45 9.90 -2.72
CA GLY A 141 12.43 10.33 -4.11
C GLY A 141 11.55 9.44 -4.98
N GLY A 142 11.75 8.12 -4.90
CA GLY A 142 10.91 7.14 -5.60
C GLY A 142 9.44 7.21 -5.18
N ALA A 143 9.16 7.44 -3.88
CA ALA A 143 7.79 7.63 -3.42
C ALA A 143 7.13 8.85 -4.04
N ILE A 144 7.83 9.99 -4.10
CA ILE A 144 7.31 11.22 -4.73
C ILE A 144 7.06 10.98 -6.21
N ALA A 145 8.02 10.38 -6.93
CA ALA A 145 7.90 10.11 -8.36
C ALA A 145 6.69 9.24 -8.70
N TRP A 146 6.45 8.18 -7.95
CA TRP A 146 5.31 7.28 -8.17
C TRP A 146 3.99 7.84 -7.67
N CYS A 147 3.96 8.51 -6.51
CA CYS A 147 2.72 9.03 -5.96
C CYS A 147 2.15 10.24 -6.72
N ASN A 148 2.98 11.01 -7.44
CA ASN A 148 2.50 12.13 -8.24
C ASN A 148 1.56 11.72 -9.38
N PRO A 149 1.90 10.81 -10.31
CA PRO A 149 0.97 10.33 -11.33
C PRO A 149 -0.24 9.61 -10.73
N VAL A 150 -0.05 8.81 -9.66
CA VAL A 150 -1.16 8.15 -8.93
C VAL A 150 -2.14 9.18 -8.37
N ALA A 151 -1.65 10.22 -7.70
CA ALA A 151 -2.50 11.27 -7.13
C ALA A 151 -3.29 12.02 -8.22
N ASN A 152 -2.66 12.33 -9.35
CA ASN A 152 -3.34 12.94 -10.49
C ASN A 152 -4.39 12.01 -11.10
N TYR A 153 -4.09 10.73 -11.24
CA TYR A 153 -5.01 9.74 -11.77
C TYR A 153 -6.25 9.59 -10.86
N PHE A 154 -6.05 9.32 -9.57
CA PHE A 154 -7.14 9.17 -8.61
C PHE A 154 -7.97 10.46 -8.43
N ARG A 155 -7.32 11.62 -8.48
CA ARG A 155 -8.02 12.91 -8.45
C ARG A 155 -8.99 13.07 -9.62
N ARG A 156 -8.57 12.69 -10.85
CA ARG A 156 -9.43 12.73 -12.05
C ARG A 156 -10.56 11.70 -11.96
N GLN A 157 -10.23 10.48 -11.50
CA GLN A 157 -11.20 9.42 -11.30
C GLN A 157 -12.18 9.71 -10.15
N ARG A 158 -11.84 10.65 -9.24
CA ARG A 158 -12.56 10.96 -8.00
C ARG A 158 -12.78 9.74 -7.09
N ALA A 159 -11.90 8.77 -7.18
CA ALA A 159 -11.91 7.53 -6.40
C ALA A 159 -10.49 6.95 -6.35
N GLY A 160 -10.25 6.04 -5.41
CA GLY A 160 -9.00 5.30 -5.28
C GLY A 160 -8.41 5.38 -3.88
N THR A 161 -7.48 4.45 -3.61
CA THR A 161 -6.78 4.39 -2.33
C THR A 161 -5.28 4.33 -2.56
N LEU A 162 -4.55 5.31 -2.02
CA LEU A 162 -3.09 5.36 -2.01
C LEU A 162 -2.58 5.01 -0.61
N VAL A 163 -1.77 3.96 -0.51
CA VAL A 163 -1.16 3.48 0.74
C VAL A 163 0.34 3.70 0.70
N GLY A 164 0.89 4.40 1.68
CA GLY A 164 2.33 4.55 1.84
C GLY A 164 2.85 3.79 3.04
N ILE A 165 3.85 2.93 2.81
CA ILE A 165 4.53 2.20 3.89
C ILE A 165 5.68 3.04 4.43
N SER A 166 5.41 3.74 5.53
CA SER A 166 6.41 4.47 6.31
C SER A 166 7.09 3.56 7.35
N SER A 167 7.28 4.03 8.58
CA SER A 167 7.82 3.29 9.72
C SER A 167 7.56 4.06 11.01
N VAL A 168 7.56 3.36 12.14
CA VAL A 168 7.71 3.96 13.48
C VAL A 168 9.02 4.75 13.63
N ALA A 169 10.04 4.43 12.82
CA ALA A 169 11.31 5.16 12.80
C ALA A 169 11.17 6.61 12.32
N GLY A 170 10.11 6.93 11.57
CA GLY A 170 9.82 8.30 11.14
C GLY A 170 9.15 9.20 12.18
N ASP A 171 8.90 8.70 13.39
CA ASP A 171 8.24 9.49 14.43
C ASP A 171 9.20 10.27 15.32
N ARG A 172 10.44 9.80 15.42
CA ARG A 172 11.49 10.47 16.21
C ARG A 172 12.89 10.09 15.73
N GLY A 173 13.80 11.07 15.63
CA GLY A 173 15.21 10.84 15.34
C GLY A 173 15.88 10.01 16.43
N ARG A 174 16.64 8.97 16.04
CA ARG A 174 17.36 8.04 16.90
C ARG A 174 18.81 7.93 16.45
N ARG A 175 19.69 7.36 17.30
CA ARG A 175 21.10 7.15 16.97
C ARG A 175 21.29 6.20 15.78
N GLY A 176 20.54 5.11 15.76
CA GLY A 176 20.63 4.14 14.68
C GLY A 176 19.90 4.62 13.42
N ALA A 177 20.52 4.45 12.26
CA ALA A 177 20.00 4.75 10.92
C ALA A 177 19.31 6.15 10.81
N PRO A 178 20.05 7.26 11.03
CA PRO A 178 19.47 8.60 11.09
C PRO A 178 18.76 9.01 9.80
N VAL A 179 19.34 8.70 8.64
CA VAL A 179 18.76 9.06 7.35
C VAL A 179 17.55 8.19 7.01
N TYR A 180 17.54 6.89 7.39
CA TYR A 180 16.33 6.08 7.28
C TYR A 180 15.16 6.72 8.05
N GLY A 181 15.39 7.12 9.31
CA GLY A 181 14.39 7.85 10.09
C GLY A 181 13.92 9.14 9.40
N ALA A 182 14.85 9.92 8.86
CA ALA A 182 14.54 11.15 8.13
C ALA A 182 13.69 10.88 6.87
N THR A 183 14.01 9.84 6.07
CA THR A 183 13.19 9.46 4.90
C THR A 183 11.77 9.07 5.30
N LYS A 184 11.62 8.34 6.41
CA LYS A 184 10.30 7.90 6.89
C LYS A 184 9.50 9.04 7.53
N ALA A 185 10.17 10.01 8.17
CA ALA A 185 9.55 11.25 8.62
C ALA A 185 9.08 12.11 7.42
N GLY A 186 9.91 12.23 6.40
CA GLY A 186 9.53 12.88 5.13
C GLY A 186 8.30 12.23 4.49
N LEU A 187 8.25 10.89 4.44
CA LEU A 187 7.07 10.15 3.97
C LEU A 187 5.82 10.44 4.80
N ASN A 188 5.93 10.49 6.13
CA ASN A 188 4.79 10.80 6.99
C ASN A 188 4.16 12.14 6.60
N THR A 189 5.00 13.19 6.48
CA THR A 189 4.56 14.54 6.11
C THR A 189 4.05 14.60 4.66
N TYR A 190 4.72 13.92 3.73
CA TYR A 190 4.33 13.88 2.34
C TYR A 190 2.94 13.24 2.15
N PHE A 191 2.69 12.06 2.75
CA PHE A 191 1.39 11.41 2.67
C PHE A 191 0.29 12.20 3.39
N GLU A 192 0.59 12.89 4.48
CA GLU A 192 -0.35 13.80 5.11
C GLU A 192 -0.73 14.97 4.19
N SER A 193 0.27 15.56 3.53
CA SER A 193 0.05 16.64 2.55
C SER A 193 -0.77 16.17 1.35
N LEU A 194 -0.52 14.97 0.84
CA LEU A 194 -1.35 14.36 -0.23
C LEU A 194 -2.78 14.13 0.24
N ARG A 195 -2.98 13.65 1.47
CA ARG A 195 -4.32 13.45 2.07
C ARG A 195 -5.09 14.75 2.12
N ASN A 196 -4.47 15.82 2.58
CA ASN A 196 -5.09 17.15 2.65
C ASN A 196 -5.42 17.67 1.25
N ARG A 197 -4.50 17.51 0.29
CA ARG A 197 -4.67 17.96 -1.10
C ARG A 197 -5.77 17.22 -1.85
N LEU A 198 -5.99 15.94 -1.54
CA LEU A 198 -6.95 15.06 -2.22
C LEU A 198 -8.26 14.88 -1.45
N SER A 199 -8.43 15.58 -0.32
CA SER A 199 -9.60 15.42 0.58
C SER A 199 -10.95 15.59 -0.10
N GLU A 200 -11.06 16.56 -1.03
CA GLU A 200 -12.30 16.86 -1.76
C GLU A 200 -12.50 16.01 -3.03
N SER A 201 -11.53 15.15 -3.34
CA SER A 201 -11.52 14.34 -4.56
C SER A 201 -12.01 12.90 -4.36
N GLY A 202 -12.53 12.55 -3.19
CA GLY A 202 -12.98 11.17 -2.89
C GLY A 202 -11.84 10.15 -2.77
N VAL A 203 -10.58 10.59 -2.77
CA VAL A 203 -9.38 9.74 -2.72
C VAL A 203 -8.97 9.49 -1.27
N ARG A 204 -8.68 8.25 -0.94
CA ARG A 204 -8.16 7.86 0.38
C ARG A 204 -6.64 7.78 0.35
N VAL A 205 -5.97 8.44 1.28
CA VAL A 205 -4.52 8.37 1.46
C VAL A 205 -4.21 7.84 2.85
N VAL A 206 -3.59 6.67 2.91
CA VAL A 206 -3.33 5.90 4.12
C VAL A 206 -1.82 5.83 4.39
N THR A 207 -1.39 6.27 5.55
CA THR A 207 0.00 6.14 6.00
C THR A 207 0.10 4.97 6.97
N ILE A 208 0.85 3.94 6.59
CA ILE A 208 1.16 2.80 7.46
C ILE A 208 2.49 3.04 8.15
N LYS A 209 2.52 2.82 9.46
CA LYS A 209 3.73 2.91 10.29
C LYS A 209 4.02 1.55 10.94
N PRO A 210 4.72 0.64 10.23
CA PRO A 210 5.13 -0.63 10.80
C PRO A 210 6.19 -0.43 11.88
N GLY A 211 6.13 -1.28 12.91
CA GLY A 211 7.26 -1.57 13.77
C GLY A 211 8.14 -2.66 13.15
N PHE A 212 8.49 -3.68 13.96
CA PHE A 212 9.29 -4.79 13.46
C PHE A 212 8.43 -5.82 12.73
N VAL A 213 8.80 -6.09 11.48
CA VAL A 213 8.17 -7.09 10.61
C VAL A 213 9.27 -8.06 10.16
N ALA A 214 9.04 -9.35 10.27
CA ALA A 214 9.97 -10.40 9.86
C ALA A 214 10.20 -10.36 8.34
N THR A 215 11.30 -9.73 7.94
CA THR A 215 11.72 -9.51 6.56
C THR A 215 13.24 -9.48 6.48
N ARG A 216 13.82 -9.53 5.28
CA ARG A 216 15.26 -9.35 5.09
C ARG A 216 15.83 -8.06 5.75
N MET A 217 15.01 -7.04 5.89
CA MET A 217 15.42 -5.75 6.48
C MET A 217 15.69 -5.88 7.99
N THR A 218 15.02 -6.80 8.67
CA THR A 218 15.12 -7.05 10.12
C THR A 218 15.94 -8.30 10.44
N GLU A 219 16.43 -9.00 9.43
CA GLU A 219 17.21 -10.23 9.60
C GLU A 219 18.55 -9.94 10.31
N GLY A 220 18.83 -10.72 11.36
CA GLY A 220 20.03 -10.56 12.19
C GLY A 220 20.01 -9.32 13.10
N MET A 221 18.84 -8.71 13.33
CA MET A 221 18.66 -7.70 14.37
C MET A 221 18.22 -8.34 15.68
N ASP A 222 18.84 -7.96 16.79
CA ASP A 222 18.48 -8.42 18.15
C ASP A 222 17.44 -7.50 18.79
N GLY A 223 16.76 -8.01 19.82
CA GLY A 223 15.86 -7.21 20.66
C GLY A 223 14.56 -6.78 19.98
N LEU A 224 14.13 -7.49 18.94
CA LEU A 224 12.89 -7.19 18.21
C LEU A 224 11.66 -7.61 19.04
N PHE A 225 11.00 -6.65 19.63
CA PHE A 225 9.73 -6.87 20.33
C PHE A 225 8.53 -6.56 19.43
N TRP A 226 7.42 -7.27 19.67
CA TRP A 226 6.21 -7.18 18.82
C TRP A 226 6.48 -7.47 17.33
N LEU A 227 7.42 -8.37 17.08
CA LEU A 227 7.71 -8.85 15.73
C LEU A 227 6.48 -9.58 15.18
N ILE A 228 6.04 -9.20 14.00
CA ILE A 228 4.95 -9.86 13.26
C ILE A 228 5.45 -10.38 11.92
N SER A 229 4.73 -11.32 11.32
CA SER A 229 5.05 -11.81 9.98
C SER A 229 4.73 -10.78 8.89
N ALA A 230 5.28 -10.96 7.70
CA ALA A 230 4.95 -10.13 6.54
C ALA A 230 3.49 -10.31 6.12
N GLU A 231 2.95 -11.52 6.25
CA GLU A 231 1.56 -11.88 5.95
C GLU A 231 0.60 -11.20 6.93
N GLU A 232 0.90 -11.22 8.21
CA GLU A 232 0.10 -10.51 9.22
C GLU A 232 0.13 -8.99 8.98
N ALA A 233 1.30 -8.44 8.63
CA ALA A 233 1.42 -7.04 8.27
C ALA A 233 0.57 -6.70 7.04
N ALA A 234 0.63 -7.52 5.98
CA ALA A 234 -0.16 -7.35 4.76
C ALA A 234 -1.67 -7.34 5.05
N ALA A 235 -2.17 -8.29 5.83
CA ALA A 235 -3.58 -8.35 6.23
C ALA A 235 -4.03 -7.07 6.96
N ARG A 236 -3.21 -6.59 7.91
CA ARG A 236 -3.50 -5.35 8.66
C ARG A 236 -3.42 -4.09 7.79
N ILE A 237 -2.51 -4.06 6.81
CA ILE A 237 -2.38 -2.96 5.84
C ILE A 237 -3.63 -2.89 4.95
N LEU A 238 -4.06 -4.01 4.36
CA LEU A 238 -5.25 -4.04 3.50
C LEU A 238 -6.53 -3.72 4.29
N ALA A 239 -6.65 -4.20 5.53
CA ALA A 239 -7.75 -3.82 6.41
C ALA A 239 -7.78 -2.30 6.68
N ALA A 240 -6.61 -1.67 6.90
CA ALA A 240 -6.52 -0.22 7.09
C ALA A 240 -6.86 0.56 5.81
N ALA A 241 -6.43 0.07 4.65
CA ALA A 241 -6.74 0.65 3.34
C ALA A 241 -8.26 0.64 3.08
N ARG A 242 -8.93 -0.48 3.32
CA ARG A 242 -10.38 -0.64 3.15
C ARG A 242 -11.18 0.25 4.10
N ALA A 243 -10.73 0.35 5.35
CA ALA A 243 -11.36 1.22 6.36
C ALA A 243 -11.11 2.71 6.12
N GLY A 244 -10.27 3.09 5.15
CA GLY A 244 -9.89 4.49 4.92
C GLY A 244 -9.16 5.13 6.10
N THR A 245 -8.45 4.34 6.90
CA THR A 245 -7.73 4.81 8.10
C THR A 245 -6.59 5.73 7.68
N GLN A 246 -6.57 6.98 8.12
CA GLN A 246 -5.58 7.96 7.71
C GLN A 246 -4.14 7.58 8.10
N VAL A 247 -3.94 7.13 9.35
CA VAL A 247 -2.65 6.68 9.87
C VAL A 247 -2.85 5.39 10.67
N ARG A 248 -2.07 4.34 10.37
CA ARG A 248 -2.14 3.07 11.08
C ARG A 248 -0.76 2.60 11.53
N TYR A 249 -0.58 2.41 12.81
CA TYR A 249 0.56 1.68 13.38
C TYR A 249 0.31 0.17 13.28
N VAL A 250 1.33 -0.58 12.88
CA VAL A 250 1.24 -2.04 12.66
C VAL A 250 2.39 -2.75 13.39
N PRO A 251 2.11 -3.48 14.48
CA PRO A 251 0.85 -3.58 15.21
C PRO A 251 0.47 -2.30 15.97
N ARG A 252 -0.80 -2.20 16.43
CA ARG A 252 -1.37 -0.94 16.99
C ARG A 252 -0.70 -0.45 18.27
N GLN A 253 -0.14 -1.33 19.08
CA GLN A 253 0.50 -0.96 20.35
C GLN A 253 1.69 -0.01 20.16
N TRP A 254 2.30 0.01 18.99
CA TRP A 254 3.32 1.00 18.62
C TRP A 254 2.84 2.44 18.77
N TRP A 255 1.57 2.71 18.52
CA TRP A 255 1.00 4.04 18.69
C TRP A 255 1.19 4.57 20.12
N LEU A 256 0.87 3.75 21.13
CA LEU A 256 1.00 4.13 22.52
C LEU A 256 2.47 4.39 22.89
N LEU A 257 3.36 3.47 22.54
CA LEU A 257 4.79 3.59 22.81
C LEU A 257 5.38 4.85 22.15
N LEU A 258 5.08 5.08 20.86
CA LEU A 258 5.60 6.24 20.14
C LEU A 258 4.99 7.56 20.63
N THR A 259 3.77 7.55 21.16
CA THR A 259 3.20 8.74 21.81
C THR A 259 4.01 9.13 23.03
N VAL A 260 4.40 8.17 23.87
CA VAL A 260 5.29 8.43 25.02
C VAL A 260 6.67 8.87 24.54
N ILE A 261 7.29 8.14 23.61
CA ILE A 261 8.65 8.46 23.10
C ILE A 261 8.72 9.87 22.53
N ARG A 262 7.71 10.29 21.75
CA ARG A 262 7.66 11.65 21.17
C ARG A 262 7.57 12.75 22.23
N SER A 263 6.93 12.46 23.36
CA SER A 263 6.74 13.43 24.44
C SER A 263 7.98 13.61 25.33
N ILE A 264 9.00 12.73 25.23
CA ILE A 264 10.22 12.83 26.03
C ILE A 264 11.03 14.06 25.57
N PRO A 265 11.40 15.01 26.46
CA PRO A 265 12.25 16.13 26.10
C PRO A 265 13.59 15.68 25.48
N SER A 266 14.08 16.40 24.47
CA SER A 266 15.28 16.00 23.72
C SER A 266 16.54 15.86 24.59
N PHE A 267 16.68 16.67 25.65
CA PHE A 267 17.81 16.58 26.57
C PHE A 267 17.82 15.29 27.42
N LEU A 268 16.65 14.69 27.66
CA LEU A 268 16.53 13.38 28.29
C LEU A 268 16.68 12.27 27.25
N PHE A 269 16.02 12.40 26.10
CA PHE A 269 16.01 11.37 25.06
C PHE A 269 17.41 11.03 24.54
N ARG A 270 18.30 12.04 24.37
CA ARG A 270 19.69 11.83 23.94
C ARG A 270 20.53 10.96 24.89
N LYS A 271 20.09 10.79 26.15
CA LYS A 271 20.74 9.92 27.14
C LYS A 271 20.22 8.48 27.11
N LEU A 272 19.11 8.25 26.42
CA LEU A 272 18.54 6.92 26.25
C LEU A 272 19.22 6.22 25.07
N ASN A 273 19.52 4.95 25.24
CA ASN A 273 20.09 4.12 24.17
C ASN A 273 18.94 3.45 23.38
N VAL A 274 18.21 4.29 22.60
CA VAL A 274 17.00 3.86 21.87
C VAL A 274 17.22 4.04 20.36
#